data_46b77885931b3ece4f8fb1dc88290a88
#
_entry.id   46b77885931b3ece4f8fb1dc88290a88
#
_cell.length_a   1.000
_cell.length_b   1.000
_cell.length_c   1.000
_cell.angle_alpha   90.00
_cell.angle_beta   90.00
_cell.angle_gamma   90.00
#
_symmetry.space_group_name_H-M   'P 1'
#
loop_
_entity.id
_entity.type
_entity.pdbx_description
1 polymer ?
#
loop_
_entity_poly.entity_id
_entity_poly.type
_entity_poly.pdbx_seq_one_letter_code
_entity_poly.pdbx_strand_id
1 'polypeptide(L)'
;MKTVELNKSAGKVDTTSRTARRVQAVFRRMLPYADAANNTGYRFDWKMTVFKNDELNAWALPGGKMAFYTGIVDKLKLTDDEIAAIMGHEMTHALHEHGKNKVGQQILTNTAAQIGTQIILDKKPDTNPELVGLGMDILGTYGLTLPYSRSLEEEADEGGMMLMAQAGYHPAAAVRVWEKMNQENDQNGFIYAITSTHPTNNARIENLKRLLPTVMPVYEQSVRNRGRVNKKRRR
;
A
#
# COMPACT_ATOMS: atom_id res chain seq x y z
N MET A 1 3.50 -10.70 -19.28
CA MET A 1 4.28 -11.70 -18.53
C MET A 1 4.33 -11.40 -17.02
N LYS A 2 4.70 -10.20 -16.57
CA LYS A 2 4.79 -9.86 -15.12
C LYS A 2 3.50 -10.07 -14.32
N THR A 3 2.31 -9.84 -14.89
CA THR A 3 1.02 -10.05 -14.20
C THR A 3 0.73 -11.54 -13.90
N VAL A 4 1.25 -12.45 -14.73
CA VAL A 4 1.07 -13.90 -14.56
C VAL A 4 2.01 -14.45 -13.47
N GLU A 5 3.21 -13.89 -13.35
CA GLU A 5 4.16 -14.26 -12.28
C GLU A 5 3.72 -13.74 -10.92
N LEU A 6 3.21 -12.50 -10.85
CA LEU A 6 2.58 -11.95 -9.64
C LEU A 6 1.38 -12.82 -9.19
N ASN A 7 0.56 -13.30 -10.12
CA ASN A 7 -0.55 -14.20 -9.80
C ASN A 7 -0.11 -15.59 -9.34
N LYS A 8 1.04 -16.10 -9.80
CA LYS A 8 1.57 -17.39 -9.34
C LYS A 8 2.17 -17.33 -7.95
N SER A 9 2.84 -16.23 -7.61
CA SER A 9 3.41 -16.01 -6.27
C SER A 9 2.37 -15.56 -5.24
N ALA A 10 1.26 -14.94 -5.67
CA ALA A 10 0.23 -14.39 -4.79
C ALA A 10 -0.69 -15.46 -4.16
N GLY A 11 -0.69 -16.69 -4.65
CA GLY A 11 -1.55 -17.76 -4.14
C GLY A 11 -2.91 -17.86 -4.82
N LYS A 12 -3.79 -18.72 -4.29
CA LYS A 12 -5.12 -18.96 -4.83
C LYS A 12 -6.08 -17.82 -4.49
N VAL A 13 -6.85 -17.36 -5.47
CA VAL A 13 -7.90 -16.34 -5.25
C VAL A 13 -8.95 -16.91 -4.28
N ASP A 14 -9.25 -16.13 -3.25
CA ASP A 14 -10.25 -16.42 -2.23
C ASP A 14 -11.47 -15.52 -2.43
N THR A 15 -12.61 -16.14 -2.73
CA THR A 15 -13.88 -15.43 -2.93
C THR A 15 -14.92 -15.77 -1.87
N THR A 16 -14.65 -16.76 -1.01
CA THR A 16 -15.68 -17.40 -0.17
C THR A 16 -15.42 -17.33 1.33
N SER A 17 -14.17 -17.15 1.76
CA SER A 17 -13.86 -17.08 3.19
C SER A 17 -14.52 -15.88 3.88
N ARG A 18 -14.61 -15.95 5.20
CA ARG A 18 -15.04 -14.80 6.02
C ARG A 18 -14.13 -13.59 5.80
N THR A 19 -12.82 -13.82 5.72
CA THR A 19 -11.80 -12.78 5.50
C THR A 19 -12.00 -12.13 4.15
N ALA A 20 -12.16 -12.89 3.06
CA ALA A 20 -12.42 -12.35 1.73
C ALA A 20 -13.68 -11.49 1.70
N ARG A 21 -14.78 -11.95 2.32
CA ARG A 21 -16.04 -11.17 2.39
C ARG A 21 -15.87 -9.86 3.15
N ARG A 22 -15.11 -9.85 4.26
CA ARG A 22 -14.81 -8.63 5.04
C ARG A 22 -13.99 -7.63 4.21
N VAL A 23 -12.90 -8.07 3.61
CA VAL A 23 -12.06 -7.22 2.74
C VAL A 23 -12.87 -6.62 1.60
N GLN A 24 -13.69 -7.42 0.92
CA GLN A 24 -14.57 -6.95 -0.15
C GLN A 24 -15.64 -5.96 0.34
N ALA A 25 -16.17 -6.13 1.55
CA ALA A 25 -17.15 -5.21 2.13
C ALA A 25 -16.51 -3.85 2.45
N VAL A 26 -15.30 -3.86 3.04
CA VAL A 26 -14.53 -2.66 3.31
C VAL A 26 -14.20 -1.94 1.99
N PHE A 27 -13.71 -2.67 0.99
CA PHE A 27 -13.39 -2.12 -0.32
C PHE A 27 -14.58 -1.40 -0.96
N ARG A 28 -15.74 -2.08 -1.08
CA ARG A 28 -16.95 -1.48 -1.66
C ARG A 28 -17.41 -0.22 -0.91
N ARG A 29 -17.19 -0.17 0.39
CA ARG A 29 -17.57 0.99 1.20
C ARG A 29 -16.61 2.18 1.03
N MET A 30 -15.32 1.92 0.80
CA MET A 30 -14.31 2.96 0.60
C MET A 30 -14.29 3.50 -0.84
N LEU A 31 -14.67 2.67 -1.82
CA LEU A 31 -14.57 2.95 -3.24
C LEU A 31 -15.16 4.31 -3.67
N PRO A 32 -16.37 4.74 -3.27
CA PRO A 32 -16.91 6.04 -3.69
C PRO A 32 -16.05 7.24 -3.27
N TYR A 33 -15.36 7.12 -2.13
CA TYR A 33 -14.47 8.17 -1.61
C TYR A 33 -13.13 8.19 -2.35
N ALA A 34 -12.61 7.02 -2.69
CA ALA A 34 -11.42 6.91 -3.53
C ALA A 34 -11.67 7.45 -4.94
N ASP A 35 -12.83 7.14 -5.55
CA ASP A 35 -13.21 7.71 -6.85
C ASP A 35 -13.34 9.24 -6.79
N ALA A 36 -13.94 9.77 -5.73
CA ALA A 36 -14.09 11.22 -5.54
C ALA A 36 -12.74 11.94 -5.31
N ALA A 37 -11.76 11.26 -4.72
CA ALA A 37 -10.43 11.79 -4.49
C ALA A 37 -9.49 11.64 -5.71
N ASN A 38 -9.94 11.00 -6.79
CA ASN A 38 -9.10 10.75 -7.96
C ASN A 38 -8.92 12.02 -8.81
N ASN A 39 -7.73 12.60 -8.77
CA ASN A 39 -7.33 13.77 -9.53
C ASN A 39 -6.32 13.46 -10.65
N THR A 40 -6.15 12.19 -11.03
CA THR A 40 -5.14 11.75 -12.01
C THR A 40 -5.47 12.09 -13.47
N GLY A 41 -6.68 12.58 -13.72
CA GLY A 41 -7.16 12.90 -15.10
C GLY A 41 -7.70 11.69 -15.86
N TYR A 42 -7.66 10.49 -15.32
CA TYR A 42 -8.25 9.28 -15.90
C TYR A 42 -9.01 8.46 -14.86
N ARG A 43 -10.01 7.72 -15.31
CA ARG A 43 -10.83 6.86 -14.45
C ARG A 43 -10.05 5.60 -14.08
N PHE A 44 -10.02 5.27 -12.78
CA PHE A 44 -9.49 4.00 -12.31
C PHE A 44 -10.49 2.86 -12.50
N ASP A 45 -9.98 1.70 -12.92
CA ASP A 45 -10.74 0.45 -12.92
C ASP A 45 -10.43 -0.31 -11.62
N TRP A 46 -11.02 0.17 -10.53
CA TRP A 46 -10.83 -0.38 -9.20
C TRP A 46 -11.26 -1.85 -9.12
N LYS A 47 -10.34 -2.69 -8.69
CA LYS A 47 -10.60 -4.10 -8.50
C LYS A 47 -9.83 -4.62 -7.29
N MET A 48 -10.53 -5.22 -6.34
CA MET A 48 -9.94 -5.91 -5.19
C MET A 48 -9.88 -7.40 -5.45
N THR A 49 -8.70 -7.98 -5.32
CA THR A 49 -8.47 -9.43 -5.32
C THR A 49 -7.98 -9.86 -3.94
N VAL A 50 -8.62 -10.84 -3.34
CA VAL A 50 -8.14 -11.45 -2.10
C VAL A 50 -7.46 -12.77 -2.44
N PHE A 51 -6.23 -12.95 -1.95
CA PHE A 51 -5.47 -14.18 -2.16
C PHE A 51 -5.38 -14.97 -0.86
N LYS A 52 -5.62 -16.28 -0.94
CA LYS A 52 -5.33 -17.20 0.15
C LYS A 52 -3.82 -17.40 0.22
N ASN A 53 -3.18 -16.60 1.05
CA ASN A 53 -1.73 -16.58 1.25
C ASN A 53 -1.44 -16.17 2.70
N ASP A 54 -0.49 -16.84 3.34
CA ASP A 54 -0.14 -16.63 4.74
C ASP A 54 0.82 -15.46 4.97
N GLU A 55 1.32 -14.84 3.89
CA GLU A 55 2.16 -13.65 3.98
C GLU A 55 1.37 -12.45 4.51
N LEU A 56 2.06 -11.58 5.24
CA LEU A 56 1.53 -10.30 5.71
C LEU A 56 1.71 -9.26 4.59
N ASN A 57 0.80 -9.23 3.63
CA ASN A 57 0.92 -8.35 2.48
C ASN A 57 -0.43 -7.79 1.99
N ALA A 58 -0.36 -6.57 1.47
CA ALA A 58 -1.38 -5.90 0.67
C ALA A 58 -0.65 -4.95 -0.29
N TRP A 59 -1.25 -4.67 -1.44
CA TRP A 59 -0.67 -3.74 -2.41
C TRP A 59 -1.71 -3.15 -3.35
N ALA A 60 -1.37 -2.00 -3.94
CA ALA A 60 -2.12 -1.40 -5.03
C ALA A 60 -1.20 -1.10 -6.23
N LEU A 61 -1.73 -1.27 -7.43
CA LEU A 61 -1.09 -0.89 -8.68
C LEU A 61 -1.73 0.38 -9.24
N PRO A 62 -1.00 1.15 -10.05
CA PRO A 62 -1.57 2.27 -10.80
C PRO A 62 -2.82 1.83 -11.58
N GLY A 63 -3.85 2.67 -11.59
CA GLY A 63 -5.13 2.36 -12.23
C GLY A 63 -6.11 1.56 -11.37
N GLY A 64 -5.79 1.29 -10.07
CA GLY A 64 -6.74 0.81 -9.08
C GLY A 64 -6.85 -0.71 -8.94
N LYS A 65 -5.89 -1.50 -9.44
CA LYS A 65 -5.84 -2.94 -9.16
C LYS A 65 -5.20 -3.16 -7.79
N MET A 66 -5.92 -3.81 -6.87
CA MET A 66 -5.50 -4.02 -5.49
C MET A 66 -5.54 -5.48 -5.10
N ALA A 67 -4.68 -5.85 -4.18
CA ALA A 67 -4.69 -7.18 -3.57
C ALA A 67 -4.57 -7.09 -2.05
N PHE A 68 -5.21 -8.05 -1.38
CA PHE A 68 -5.04 -8.35 0.02
C PHE A 68 -4.76 -9.84 0.19
N TYR A 69 -3.80 -10.18 1.03
CA TYR A 69 -3.54 -11.56 1.41
C TYR A 69 -4.30 -11.88 2.69
N THR A 70 -4.83 -13.10 2.80
CA THR A 70 -5.57 -13.52 4.00
C THR A 70 -4.69 -13.46 5.24
N GLY A 71 -3.40 -13.74 5.09
CA GLY A 71 -2.43 -13.76 6.19
C GLY A 71 -2.36 -12.46 6.97
N ILE A 72 -2.37 -11.28 6.31
CA ILE A 72 -2.30 -10.00 7.03
C ILE A 72 -3.55 -9.77 7.90
N VAL A 73 -4.72 -10.22 7.44
CA VAL A 73 -5.97 -10.04 8.20
C VAL A 73 -6.07 -11.05 9.34
N ASP A 74 -5.74 -12.30 9.07
CA ASP A 74 -5.97 -13.41 9.99
C ASP A 74 -4.90 -13.47 11.09
N LYS A 75 -3.61 -13.31 10.74
CA LYS A 75 -2.50 -13.35 11.72
C LYS A 75 -2.51 -12.13 12.64
N LEU A 76 -2.71 -10.92 12.09
CA LEU A 76 -2.82 -9.71 12.89
C LEU A 76 -4.20 -9.52 13.53
N LYS A 77 -5.15 -10.45 13.30
CA LYS A 77 -6.53 -10.39 13.82
C LYS A 77 -7.16 -9.01 13.57
N LEU A 78 -7.06 -8.53 12.32
CA LEU A 78 -7.49 -7.18 11.98
C LEU A 78 -9.01 -7.02 12.11
N THR A 79 -9.43 -5.91 12.70
CA THR A 79 -10.80 -5.40 12.65
C THR A 79 -11.09 -4.81 11.26
N ASP A 80 -12.37 -4.53 10.95
CA ASP A 80 -12.72 -3.89 9.67
C ASP A 80 -12.18 -2.46 9.56
N ASP A 81 -12.06 -1.73 10.69
CA ASP A 81 -11.41 -0.42 10.73
C ASP A 81 -9.90 -0.52 10.40
N GLU A 82 -9.22 -1.56 10.87
CA GLU A 82 -7.80 -1.79 10.60
C GLU A 82 -7.58 -2.26 9.15
N ILE A 83 -8.48 -3.07 8.59
CA ILE A 83 -8.48 -3.40 7.15
C ILE A 83 -8.66 -2.12 6.33
N ALA A 84 -9.56 -1.21 6.75
CA ALA A 84 -9.80 0.05 6.07
C ALA A 84 -8.58 0.99 6.15
N ALA A 85 -7.81 0.96 7.24
CA ALA A 85 -6.59 1.73 7.38
C ALA A 85 -5.53 1.30 6.35
N ILE A 86 -5.24 0.01 6.24
CA ILE A 86 -4.30 -0.52 5.23
C ILE A 86 -4.84 -0.23 3.83
N MET A 87 -6.13 -0.49 3.60
CA MET A 87 -6.75 -0.28 2.29
C MET A 87 -6.70 1.18 1.85
N GLY A 88 -6.96 2.12 2.74
CA GLY A 88 -6.88 3.56 2.47
C GLY A 88 -5.46 4.00 2.13
N HIS A 89 -4.47 3.49 2.85
CA HIS A 89 -3.06 3.70 2.58
C HIS A 89 -2.69 3.23 1.16
N GLU A 90 -3.05 2.01 0.78
CA GLU A 90 -2.80 1.45 -0.56
C GLU A 90 -3.56 2.22 -1.66
N MET A 91 -4.83 2.61 -1.40
CA MET A 91 -5.60 3.44 -2.33
C MET A 91 -4.92 4.79 -2.56
N THR A 92 -4.35 5.41 -1.53
CA THR A 92 -3.65 6.69 -1.66
C THR A 92 -2.37 6.55 -2.46
N HIS A 93 -1.59 5.46 -2.28
CA HIS A 93 -0.45 5.18 -3.16
C HIS A 93 -0.85 5.10 -4.63
N ALA A 94 -2.00 4.50 -4.95
CA ALA A 94 -2.51 4.44 -6.31
C ALA A 94 -2.97 5.81 -6.82
N LEU A 95 -3.72 6.58 -6.01
CA LEU A 95 -4.28 7.89 -6.35
C LEU A 95 -3.19 8.96 -6.58
N HIS A 96 -2.11 8.93 -5.80
CA HIS A 96 -0.96 9.83 -5.95
C HIS A 96 0.10 9.29 -6.92
N GLU A 97 -0.19 8.15 -7.57
CA GLU A 97 0.68 7.51 -8.56
C GLU A 97 2.11 7.23 -8.06
N HIS A 98 2.27 6.98 -6.74
CA HIS A 98 3.57 6.74 -6.10
C HIS A 98 4.34 5.61 -6.78
N GLY A 99 3.65 4.58 -7.26
CA GLY A 99 4.26 3.49 -8.03
C GLY A 99 4.82 3.92 -9.39
N LYS A 100 4.20 4.90 -10.06
CA LYS A 100 4.75 5.46 -11.31
C LYS A 100 6.02 6.26 -11.06
N ASN A 101 6.01 7.10 -10.01
CA ASN A 101 7.19 7.86 -9.60
C ASN A 101 8.36 6.94 -9.29
N LYS A 102 8.10 5.83 -8.59
CA LYS A 102 9.11 4.82 -8.29
C LYS A 102 9.68 4.18 -9.56
N VAL A 103 8.85 3.79 -10.52
CA VAL A 103 9.28 3.26 -11.82
C VAL A 103 10.05 4.31 -12.63
N GLY A 104 9.62 5.56 -12.63
CA GLY A 104 10.33 6.65 -13.30
C GLY A 104 11.71 6.88 -12.72
N GLN A 105 11.85 6.92 -11.40
CA GLN A 105 13.16 7.01 -10.72
C GLN A 105 14.05 5.82 -11.04
N GLN A 106 13.49 4.61 -11.13
CA GLN A 106 14.19 3.40 -11.49
C GLN A 106 14.77 3.48 -12.91
N ILE A 107 13.98 3.93 -13.88
CA ILE A 107 14.43 4.10 -15.27
C ILE A 107 15.58 5.11 -15.33
N LEU A 108 15.45 6.24 -14.64
CA LEU A 108 16.51 7.27 -14.54
C LEU A 108 17.79 6.69 -13.93
N THR A 109 17.66 5.95 -12.83
CA THR A 109 18.80 5.34 -12.14
C THR A 109 19.48 4.29 -13.02
N ASN A 110 18.71 3.43 -13.68
CA ASN A 110 19.24 2.42 -14.59
C ASN A 110 19.94 3.05 -15.80
N THR A 111 19.35 4.10 -16.37
CA THR A 111 19.96 4.83 -17.49
C THR A 111 21.26 5.51 -17.06
N ALA A 112 21.28 6.19 -15.90
CA ALA A 112 22.49 6.78 -15.36
C ALA A 112 23.56 5.73 -15.05
N ALA A 113 23.15 4.57 -14.54
CA ALA A 113 24.03 3.45 -14.26
C ALA A 113 24.64 2.87 -15.54
N GLN A 114 23.85 2.70 -16.61
CA GLN A 114 24.35 2.24 -17.92
C GLN A 114 25.36 3.21 -18.52
N ILE A 115 25.09 4.52 -18.46
CA ILE A 115 26.02 5.56 -18.91
C ILE A 115 27.29 5.52 -18.06
N GLY A 116 27.18 5.39 -16.75
CA GLY A 116 28.32 5.25 -15.83
C GLY A 116 29.16 4.01 -16.12
N THR A 117 28.53 2.89 -16.44
CA THR A 117 29.19 1.66 -16.85
C THR A 117 30.04 1.88 -18.13
N GLN A 118 29.44 2.51 -19.14
CA GLN A 118 30.13 2.79 -20.39
C GLN A 118 31.36 3.69 -20.16
N ILE A 119 31.22 4.73 -19.35
CA ILE A 119 32.35 5.62 -19.00
C ILE A 119 33.46 4.86 -18.27
N ILE A 120 33.11 3.93 -17.36
CA ILE A 120 34.09 3.12 -16.63
C ILE A 120 34.84 2.20 -17.59
N LEU A 121 34.15 1.51 -18.50
CA LEU A 121 34.72 0.61 -19.47
C LEU A 121 35.61 1.37 -20.46
N ASP A 122 35.21 2.56 -20.90
CA ASP A 122 36.01 3.41 -21.79
C ASP A 122 37.31 3.91 -21.12
N LYS A 123 37.28 4.18 -19.81
CA LYS A 123 38.45 4.64 -19.05
C LYS A 123 39.31 3.53 -18.49
N LYS A 124 38.77 2.32 -18.31
CA LYS A 124 39.45 1.14 -17.79
C LYS A 124 39.07 -0.09 -18.61
N PRO A 125 39.61 -0.25 -19.81
CA PRO A 125 39.25 -1.33 -20.73
C PRO A 125 39.53 -2.74 -20.19
N ASP A 126 40.40 -2.88 -19.19
CA ASP A 126 40.70 -4.17 -18.54
C ASP A 126 39.66 -4.56 -17.46
N THR A 127 38.64 -3.75 -17.24
CA THR A 127 37.56 -4.07 -16.26
C THR A 127 36.62 -5.08 -16.88
N ASN A 128 36.30 -6.17 -16.14
CA ASN A 128 35.38 -7.19 -16.64
C ASN A 128 33.95 -6.58 -16.78
N PRO A 129 33.40 -6.49 -18.02
CA PRO A 129 32.10 -5.91 -18.29
C PRO A 129 30.97 -6.64 -17.57
N GLU A 130 31.08 -7.96 -17.36
CA GLU A 130 30.06 -8.75 -16.66
C GLU A 130 29.96 -8.38 -15.19
N LEU A 131 31.08 -8.10 -14.50
CA LEU A 131 31.08 -7.66 -13.11
C LEU A 131 30.48 -6.26 -12.93
N VAL A 132 30.73 -5.36 -13.88
CA VAL A 132 30.15 -4.02 -13.89
C VAL A 132 28.65 -4.12 -14.18
N GLY A 133 28.24 -4.92 -15.17
CA GLY A 133 26.88 -5.20 -15.53
C GLY A 133 26.09 -5.85 -14.37
N LEU A 134 26.67 -6.85 -13.70
CA LEU A 134 26.06 -7.51 -12.55
C LEU A 134 25.84 -6.54 -11.38
N GLY A 135 26.80 -5.64 -11.11
CA GLY A 135 26.62 -4.59 -10.10
C GLY A 135 25.46 -3.64 -10.42
N MET A 136 25.25 -3.32 -11.72
CA MET A 136 24.17 -2.47 -12.19
C MET A 136 22.81 -3.18 -12.22
N ASP A 137 22.77 -4.47 -12.56
CA ASP A 137 21.55 -5.30 -12.50
C ASP A 137 21.08 -5.49 -11.06
N ILE A 138 22.00 -5.65 -10.10
CA ILE A 138 21.68 -5.69 -8.68
C ILE A 138 21.02 -4.36 -8.25
N LEU A 139 21.59 -3.22 -8.60
CA LEU A 139 21.00 -1.91 -8.33
C LEU A 139 19.62 -1.75 -8.98
N GLY A 140 19.45 -2.25 -10.23
CA GLY A 140 18.19 -2.24 -10.95
C GLY A 140 17.10 -3.11 -10.31
N THR A 141 17.46 -4.32 -9.90
CA THR A 141 16.55 -5.29 -9.27
C THR A 141 16.13 -4.83 -7.86
N TYR A 142 17.09 -4.36 -7.06
CA TYR A 142 16.79 -3.81 -5.73
C TYR A 142 15.95 -2.55 -5.79
N GLY A 143 16.05 -1.73 -6.83
CA GLY A 143 15.24 -0.53 -6.99
C GLY A 143 13.73 -0.80 -7.06
N LEU A 144 13.29 -1.93 -7.62
CA LEU A 144 11.87 -2.33 -7.65
C LEU A 144 11.36 -2.80 -6.27
N THR A 145 12.26 -3.28 -5.42
CA THR A 145 11.96 -3.75 -4.06
C THR A 145 12.26 -2.70 -2.98
N LEU A 146 12.85 -1.55 -3.37
CA LEU A 146 13.12 -0.48 -2.42
C LEU A 146 11.83 0.05 -1.78
N PRO A 147 11.86 0.37 -0.49
CA PRO A 147 10.72 0.96 0.19
C PRO A 147 10.36 2.32 -0.43
N TYR A 148 9.11 2.74 -0.26
CA TYR A 148 8.72 4.11 -0.55
C TYR A 148 9.49 5.08 0.37
N SER A 149 9.72 6.30 -0.11
CA SER A 149 10.35 7.33 0.71
C SER A 149 9.43 7.71 1.89
N ARG A 150 10.00 8.23 2.96
CA ARG A 150 9.21 8.66 4.13
C ARG A 150 8.11 9.65 3.77
N SER A 151 8.37 10.59 2.87
CA SER A 151 7.37 11.58 2.44
C SER A 151 6.20 10.93 1.71
N LEU A 152 6.44 9.93 0.85
CA LEU A 152 5.38 9.20 0.16
C LEU A 152 4.54 8.33 1.11
N GLU A 153 5.18 7.78 2.15
CA GLU A 153 4.48 7.06 3.22
C GLU A 153 3.62 8.00 4.07
N GLU A 154 4.12 9.20 4.40
CA GLU A 154 3.37 10.22 5.14
C GLU A 154 2.15 10.70 4.33
N GLU A 155 2.30 10.93 3.04
CA GLU A 155 1.18 11.26 2.14
C GLU A 155 0.16 10.12 2.06
N ALA A 156 0.62 8.87 1.99
CA ALA A 156 -0.25 7.71 1.95
C ALA A 156 -1.00 7.50 3.27
N ASP A 157 -0.36 7.77 4.40
CA ASP A 157 -0.98 7.72 5.72
C ASP A 157 -2.05 8.81 5.89
N GLU A 158 -1.75 10.06 5.52
CA GLU A 158 -2.69 11.17 5.61
C GLU A 158 -3.92 10.94 4.72
N GLY A 159 -3.70 10.66 3.44
CA GLY A 159 -4.78 10.37 2.50
C GLY A 159 -5.59 9.14 2.89
N GLY A 160 -4.91 8.08 3.33
CA GLY A 160 -5.54 6.85 3.78
C GLY A 160 -6.43 7.04 5.00
N MET A 161 -5.96 7.80 6.01
CA MET A 161 -6.77 8.16 7.19
C MET A 161 -7.97 9.02 6.81
N MET A 162 -7.84 9.93 5.86
CA MET A 162 -8.95 10.74 5.35
C MET A 162 -9.98 9.89 4.63
N LEU A 163 -9.58 9.00 3.72
CA LEU A 163 -10.47 8.09 2.99
C LEU A 163 -11.26 7.18 3.95
N MET A 164 -10.58 6.56 4.94
CA MET A 164 -11.26 5.70 5.90
C MET A 164 -12.23 6.48 6.79
N ALA A 165 -11.89 7.69 7.21
CA ALA A 165 -12.76 8.57 8.00
C ALA A 165 -14.03 8.95 7.22
N GLN A 166 -13.91 9.37 5.97
CA GLN A 166 -15.02 9.65 5.08
C GLN A 166 -15.91 8.42 4.88
N ALA A 167 -15.29 7.25 4.70
CA ALA A 167 -15.99 5.98 4.63
C ALA A 167 -16.58 5.54 5.99
N GLY A 168 -16.32 6.26 7.09
CA GLY A 168 -16.78 6.07 8.48
C GLY A 168 -16.22 4.82 9.11
N TYR A 169 -14.98 4.57 8.86
CA TYR A 169 -14.12 3.73 9.64
C TYR A 169 -13.32 4.59 10.62
N HIS A 170 -13.08 4.06 11.81
CA HIS A 170 -12.50 4.86 12.91
C HIS A 170 -10.99 5.10 12.67
N PRO A 171 -10.53 6.36 12.51
CA PRO A 171 -9.14 6.68 12.10
C PRO A 171 -8.07 6.17 13.08
N ALA A 172 -8.35 6.08 14.39
CA ALA A 172 -7.39 5.53 15.34
C ALA A 172 -7.01 4.06 15.07
N ALA A 173 -7.72 3.37 14.18
CA ALA A 173 -7.33 2.04 13.73
C ALA A 173 -6.02 2.06 12.90
N ALA A 174 -5.71 3.17 12.22
CA ALA A 174 -4.44 3.32 11.52
C ALA A 174 -3.25 3.26 12.50
N VAL A 175 -3.36 3.93 13.64
CA VAL A 175 -2.34 3.84 14.70
C VAL A 175 -2.19 2.39 15.18
N ARG A 176 -3.30 1.74 15.53
CA ARG A 176 -3.28 0.37 16.08
C ARG A 176 -2.71 -0.67 15.11
N VAL A 177 -2.99 -0.55 13.82
CA VAL A 177 -2.48 -1.52 12.84
C VAL A 177 -0.97 -1.42 12.69
N TRP A 178 -0.43 -0.19 12.70
CA TRP A 178 1.03 -0.01 12.65
C TRP A 178 1.72 -0.39 13.96
N GLU A 179 1.08 -0.18 15.12
CA GLU A 179 1.57 -0.70 16.41
C GLU A 179 1.63 -2.24 16.40
N LYS A 180 0.58 -2.92 15.90
CA LYS A 180 0.58 -4.39 15.73
C LYS A 180 1.70 -4.85 14.81
N MET A 181 1.90 -4.19 13.66
CA MET A 181 2.97 -4.53 12.73
C MET A 181 4.35 -4.37 13.36
N ASN A 182 4.60 -3.30 14.14
CA ASN A 182 5.85 -3.11 14.85
C ASN A 182 6.11 -4.23 15.87
N GLN A 183 5.10 -4.58 16.67
CA GLN A 183 5.24 -5.65 17.68
C GLN A 183 5.56 -7.00 17.06
N GLU A 184 4.92 -7.36 15.96
CA GLU A 184 5.19 -8.61 15.24
C GLU A 184 6.59 -8.63 14.62
N ASN A 185 7.05 -7.49 14.09
CA ASN A 185 8.39 -7.35 13.53
C ASN A 185 9.47 -7.61 14.58
N ASP A 186 9.30 -7.09 15.80
CA ASP A 186 10.23 -7.24 16.90
C ASP A 186 10.28 -8.68 17.43
N GLN A 187 9.18 -9.43 17.35
CA GLN A 187 9.06 -10.76 17.95
C GLN A 187 9.36 -11.92 17.00
N ASN A 188 9.03 -11.82 15.72
CA ASN A 188 8.98 -12.98 14.83
C ASN A 188 9.76 -12.84 13.51
N GLY A 189 10.31 -11.68 13.16
CA GLY A 189 11.02 -11.45 11.90
C GLY A 189 10.16 -11.68 10.61
N PHE A 190 8.86 -11.88 10.75
CA PHE A 190 7.95 -12.40 9.71
C PHE A 190 7.35 -11.34 8.78
N ILE A 191 7.61 -10.04 9.02
CA ILE A 191 6.87 -8.96 8.31
C ILE A 191 7.58 -8.48 7.03
N TYR A 192 8.40 -9.32 6.44
CA TYR A 192 9.26 -8.90 5.32
C TYR A 192 8.52 -8.35 4.10
N ALA A 193 7.32 -8.81 3.77
CA ALA A 193 6.67 -8.40 2.53
C ALA A 193 6.12 -6.96 2.58
N ILE A 194 5.29 -6.63 3.56
CA ILE A 194 4.70 -5.29 3.65
C ILE A 194 5.69 -4.25 4.21
N THR A 195 6.52 -4.59 5.19
CA THR A 195 7.48 -3.66 5.76
C THR A 195 8.72 -3.44 4.91
N SER A 196 9.02 -4.34 3.97
CA SER A 196 10.06 -4.11 2.97
C SER A 196 9.69 -3.00 1.99
N THR A 197 8.41 -2.82 1.69
CA THR A 197 7.90 -1.78 0.80
C THR A 197 7.37 -0.56 1.56
N HIS A 198 6.88 -0.74 2.78
CA HIS A 198 6.28 0.27 3.66
C HIS A 198 6.94 0.24 5.05
N PRO A 199 8.09 0.90 5.24
CA PRO A 199 8.81 0.85 6.51
C PRO A 199 7.95 1.33 7.68
N THR A 200 7.96 0.54 8.76
CA THR A 200 7.35 0.91 10.03
C THR A 200 8.41 1.42 10.98
N ASN A 201 8.07 2.45 11.75
CA ASN A 201 8.89 2.91 12.86
C ASN A 201 8.04 3.76 13.81
N ASN A 202 8.58 4.05 14.98
CA ASN A 202 7.88 4.86 15.99
C ASN A 202 7.54 6.27 15.48
N ALA A 203 8.39 6.88 14.64
CA ALA A 203 8.12 8.19 14.07
C ALA A 203 6.86 8.19 13.19
N ARG A 204 6.62 7.11 12.44
CA ARG A 204 5.40 6.95 11.64
C ARG A 204 4.16 6.84 12.53
N ILE A 205 4.23 6.06 13.61
CA ILE A 205 3.14 5.93 14.58
C ILE A 205 2.81 7.29 15.23
N GLU A 206 3.83 8.05 15.62
CA GLU A 206 3.63 9.40 16.17
C GLU A 206 3.04 10.37 15.13
N ASN A 207 3.43 10.26 13.86
CA ASN A 207 2.83 11.05 12.78
C ASN A 207 1.33 10.74 12.62
N LEU A 208 0.95 9.46 12.61
CA LEU A 208 -0.46 9.03 12.56
C LEU A 208 -1.26 9.58 13.76
N LYS A 209 -0.69 9.54 14.98
CA LYS A 209 -1.33 10.13 16.16
C LYS A 209 -1.57 11.62 16.01
N ARG A 210 -0.60 12.34 15.43
CA ARG A 210 -0.70 13.79 15.17
C ARG A 210 -1.78 14.14 14.14
N LEU A 211 -2.10 13.25 13.21
CA LEU A 211 -3.15 13.44 12.21
C LEU A 211 -4.57 13.24 12.78
N LEU A 212 -4.73 12.52 13.90
CA LEU A 212 -6.05 12.21 14.47
C LEU A 212 -6.93 13.44 14.70
N PRO A 213 -6.48 14.55 15.31
CA PRO A 213 -7.32 15.73 15.50
C PRO A 213 -7.90 16.31 14.21
N THR A 214 -7.19 16.16 13.08
CA THR A 214 -7.62 16.64 11.76
C THR A 214 -8.68 15.72 11.15
N VAL A 215 -8.52 14.39 11.28
CA VAL A 215 -9.40 13.43 10.60
C VAL A 215 -10.60 12.99 11.43
N MET A 216 -10.55 13.10 12.76
CA MET A 216 -11.66 12.71 13.64
C MET A 216 -12.96 13.47 13.38
N PRO A 217 -12.98 14.79 13.15
CA PRO A 217 -14.22 15.51 12.81
C PRO A 217 -14.88 14.98 11.53
N VAL A 218 -14.10 14.58 10.52
CA VAL A 218 -14.61 13.98 9.28
C VAL A 218 -15.28 12.64 9.54
N TYR A 219 -14.66 11.80 10.34
CA TYR A 219 -15.24 10.53 10.79
C TYR A 219 -16.57 10.74 11.52
N GLU A 220 -16.62 11.62 12.51
CA GLU A 220 -17.81 11.90 13.28
C GLU A 220 -18.97 12.42 12.41
N GLN A 221 -18.67 13.30 11.45
CA GLN A 221 -19.66 13.79 10.49
C GLN A 221 -20.18 12.65 9.61
N SER A 222 -19.30 11.78 9.12
CA SER A 222 -19.64 10.62 8.30
C SER A 222 -20.59 9.66 9.04
N VAL A 223 -20.30 9.36 10.32
CA VAL A 223 -21.15 8.49 11.17
C VAL A 223 -22.52 9.13 11.42
N ARG A 224 -22.58 10.43 11.75
CA ARG A 224 -23.84 11.17 11.94
C ARG A 224 -24.71 11.13 10.70
N ASN A 225 -24.13 11.36 9.53
CA ASN A 225 -24.86 11.37 8.26
C ASN A 225 -25.47 10.00 7.94
N ARG A 226 -24.72 8.90 8.18
CA ARG A 226 -25.22 7.54 8.00
C ARG A 226 -26.36 7.19 8.96
N GLY A 227 -26.26 7.62 10.20
CA GLY A 227 -27.34 7.44 11.18
C GLY A 227 -28.66 8.09 10.72
N ARG A 228 -28.58 9.28 10.09
CA ARG A 228 -29.75 9.99 9.53
C ARG A 228 -30.35 9.26 8.33
N VAL A 229 -29.54 8.75 7.41
CA VAL A 229 -30.01 8.01 6.22
C VAL A 229 -30.71 6.72 6.62
N ASN A 230 -30.17 5.99 7.59
CA ASN A 230 -30.77 4.74 8.07
C ASN A 230 -32.11 4.96 8.79
N LYS A 231 -32.27 6.07 9.51
CA LYS A 231 -33.57 6.44 10.13
C LYS A 231 -34.64 6.79 9.07
N LYS A 232 -34.25 7.44 7.96
CA LYS A 232 -35.18 7.75 6.86
C LYS A 232 -35.66 6.52 6.08
N ARG A 233 -34.80 5.48 5.97
CA ARG A 233 -35.14 4.23 5.24
C ARG A 233 -36.04 3.27 6.06
N ARG A 234 -36.15 3.50 7.36
CA ARG A 234 -36.99 2.67 8.27
C ARG A 234 -38.36 3.28 8.54
N ARG A 235 -38.65 4.46 8.00
CA ARG A 235 -39.95 5.14 7.97
C ARG A 235 -40.58 5.03 6.58
#